data_d9c9a6d511a38bbe91eb5c4f819778bb
#
_entry.id   d9c9a6d511a38bbe91eb5c4f819778bb
#
_cell.length_a   1.000
_cell.length_b   1.000
_cell.length_c   1.000
_cell.angle_alpha   90.00
_cell.angle_beta   90.00
_cell.angle_gamma   90.00
#
_symmetry.space_group_name_H-M   'P 1'
#
loop_
_entity.id
_entity.type
_entity.pdbx_description
1 polymer ?
#
loop_
_entity_poly.entity_id
_entity_poly.type
_entity_poly.pdbx_seq_one_letter_code
_entity_poly.pdbx_strand_id
1 'polypeptide(L)'
;SDKLISNKIVKVDVVDGAFHILLGNKVPKPLRGRYLTFRPAVVDGSPISPISWLCGYAKPVSGMTAIGDNKTDIDKMYLPSECVY
;
A
#
# COMPACT_ATOMS: atom_id res chain seq x y z
N SER A 1 5.49 -14.79 3.66
CA SER A 1 4.89 -16.12 3.77
C SER A 1 4.27 -16.54 2.45
N ASP A 2 4.04 -17.81 2.29
CA ASP A 2 3.49 -18.39 1.07
C ASP A 2 2.10 -17.84 0.72
N LYS A 3 1.37 -17.39 1.72
CA LYS A 3 0.03 -16.83 1.52
C LYS A 3 0.05 -15.43 0.92
N LEU A 4 1.12 -14.68 1.14
CA LEU A 4 1.28 -13.34 0.57
C LEU A 4 1.83 -13.41 -0.85
N ILE A 5 2.65 -14.41 -1.13
CA ILE A 5 3.23 -14.62 -2.46
C ILE A 5 2.44 -15.72 -3.14
N SER A 6 1.68 -15.35 -4.16
CA SER A 6 0.78 -16.25 -4.86
C SER A 6 0.84 -15.98 -6.36
N ASN A 7 -0.07 -16.62 -7.11
CA ASN A 7 -0.19 -16.36 -8.54
C ASN A 7 -0.55 -14.90 -8.86
N LYS A 8 -1.12 -14.18 -7.90
CA LYS A 8 -1.52 -12.77 -8.07
C LYS A 8 -0.44 -11.80 -7.61
N ILE A 9 0.44 -12.23 -6.71
CA ILE A 9 1.48 -11.38 -6.13
C ILE A 9 2.84 -11.96 -6.49
N VAL A 10 3.67 -11.17 -7.15
CA VAL A 10 5.03 -11.59 -7.54
C VAL A 10 5.98 -11.47 -6.37
N LYS A 11 5.94 -10.35 -5.66
CA LYS A 11 6.79 -10.13 -4.49
C LYS A 11 6.21 -9.06 -3.59
N VAL A 12 6.70 -9.04 -2.35
CA VAL A 12 6.40 -8.01 -1.36
C VAL A 12 7.72 -7.51 -0.81
N ASP A 13 7.98 -6.21 -0.95
CA ASP A 13 9.14 -5.54 -0.36
C ASP A 13 8.69 -4.69 0.81
N VAL A 14 9.43 -4.74 1.91
CA VAL A 14 9.18 -3.89 3.07
C VAL A 14 10.33 -2.90 3.18
N VAL A 15 10.02 -1.60 3.06
CA VAL A 15 11.01 -0.53 3.14
C VAL A 15 10.48 0.57 4.05
N ASP A 16 11.23 0.90 5.10
CA ASP A 16 10.85 1.92 6.09
C ASP A 16 9.45 1.71 6.66
N GLY A 17 9.05 0.45 6.82
CA GLY A 17 7.74 0.08 7.34
C GLY A 17 6.62 0.02 6.31
N ALA A 18 6.83 0.49 5.09
CA ALA A 18 5.84 0.42 4.03
C ALA A 18 5.96 -0.89 3.26
N PHE A 19 4.83 -1.47 2.88
CA PHE A 19 4.77 -2.70 2.09
C PHE A 19 4.51 -2.34 0.63
N HIS A 20 5.44 -2.74 -0.25
CA HIS A 20 5.30 -2.55 -1.69
C HIS A 20 5.00 -3.90 -2.34
N ILE A 21 3.79 -4.04 -2.84
CA ILE A 21 3.30 -5.31 -3.41
C ILE A 21 3.32 -5.21 -4.92
N LEU A 22 4.10 -6.09 -5.56
CA LEU A 22 4.15 -6.17 -7.02
C LEU A 22 3.13 -7.20 -7.49
N LEU A 23 2.15 -6.75 -8.27
CA LEU A 23 1.11 -7.59 -8.83
C LEU A 23 1.61 -8.26 -10.12
N GLY A 24 1.13 -9.47 -10.36
CA GLY A 24 1.62 -10.26 -11.49
C GLY A 24 0.58 -11.21 -12.05
N ASN A 25 1.01 -12.26 -12.60
CA ASN A 25 0.45 -13.23 -13.55
C ASN A 25 -1.07 -13.45 -13.60
N LYS A 26 -1.76 -13.53 -12.48
CA LYS A 26 -3.18 -13.90 -12.43
C LYS A 26 -4.12 -12.72 -12.21
N VAL A 27 -3.57 -11.49 -12.18
CA VAL A 27 -4.42 -10.30 -12.08
C VAL A 27 -4.79 -9.80 -13.48
N PRO A 28 -5.88 -9.00 -13.62
CA PRO A 28 -6.23 -8.39 -14.91
C PRO A 28 -5.06 -7.56 -15.46
N LYS A 29 -4.98 -7.48 -16.78
CA LYS A 29 -3.87 -6.79 -17.47
C LYS A 29 -3.57 -5.39 -16.93
N PRO A 30 -4.55 -4.53 -16.64
CA PRO A 30 -4.25 -3.18 -16.13
C PRO A 30 -3.48 -3.17 -14.80
N LEU A 31 -3.50 -4.27 -14.06
CA LEU A 31 -2.84 -4.38 -12.77
C LEU A 31 -1.49 -5.11 -12.84
N ARG A 32 -1.20 -5.79 -13.93
CA ARG A 32 0.04 -6.57 -14.08
C ARG A 32 1.27 -5.68 -14.08
N GLY A 33 2.27 -6.06 -13.30
CA GLY A 33 3.52 -5.32 -13.22
C GLY A 33 3.38 -4.01 -12.47
N ARG A 34 2.24 -3.77 -11.83
CA ARG A 34 1.98 -2.56 -11.06
C ARG A 34 2.21 -2.79 -9.58
N TYR A 35 2.55 -1.71 -8.89
CA TYR A 35 2.75 -1.74 -7.44
C TYR A 35 1.54 -1.21 -6.70
N LEU A 36 1.23 -1.86 -5.60
CA LEU A 36 0.29 -1.35 -4.60
C LEU A 36 1.06 -1.22 -3.29
N THR A 37 1.07 -0.02 -2.71
CA THR A 37 1.79 0.26 -1.48
C THR A 37 0.82 0.42 -0.32
N PHE A 38 1.16 -0.20 0.82
CA PHE A 38 0.50 0.03 2.10
C PHE A 38 1.49 0.75 3.00
N ARG A 39 1.13 1.94 3.46
CA ARG A 39 1.99 2.75 4.33
C ARG A 39 1.39 2.86 5.72
N PRO A 40 2.21 2.75 6.78
CA PRO A 40 1.73 3.04 8.13
C PRO A 40 1.60 4.55 8.30
N ALA A 41 0.52 4.97 8.95
CA ALA A 41 0.35 6.36 9.36
C ALA A 41 0.41 6.43 10.87
N VAL A 42 1.21 7.33 11.40
CA VAL A 42 1.41 7.51 12.83
C VAL A 42 0.86 8.84 13.29
N VAL A 43 0.42 8.90 14.55
CA VAL A 43 -0.05 10.15 15.14
C VAL A 43 1.14 11.06 15.40
N ASP A 44 1.05 12.31 14.93
CA ASP A 44 2.13 13.28 15.09
C ASP A 44 2.39 13.54 16.58
N GLY A 45 3.68 13.45 16.96
CA GLY A 45 4.09 13.67 18.35
C GLY A 45 3.73 12.54 19.32
N SER A 46 3.17 11.43 18.85
CA SER A 46 2.78 10.32 19.71
C SER A 46 3.10 8.97 19.04
N PRO A 47 4.40 8.60 18.96
CA PRO A 47 4.80 7.40 18.23
C PRO A 47 4.30 6.08 18.84
N ILE A 48 3.81 6.11 20.07
CA ILE A 48 3.27 4.92 20.73
C ILE A 48 1.77 4.73 20.50
N SER A 49 1.12 5.67 19.81
CA SER A 49 -0.29 5.56 19.47
C SER A 49 -0.51 4.50 18.39
N PRO A 50 -1.73 3.93 18.28
CA PRO A 50 -2.02 2.94 17.26
C PRO A 50 -1.71 3.44 15.85
N ILE A 51 -1.22 2.52 15.01
CA ILE A 51 -0.89 2.80 13.61
C ILE A 51 -2.15 2.58 12.76
N SER A 52 -2.37 3.48 11.81
CA SER A 52 -3.38 3.32 10.78
C SER A 52 -2.68 2.96 9.46
N TRP A 53 -3.23 2.01 8.71
CA TRP A 53 -2.63 1.62 7.42
C TRP A 53 -3.35 2.31 6.27
N LEU A 54 -2.56 2.89 5.37
CA LEU A 54 -3.06 3.59 4.17
C LEU A 54 -2.82 2.72 2.95
N CYS A 55 -3.89 2.42 2.22
CA CYS A 55 -3.84 1.65 0.99
C CYS A 55 -3.68 2.60 -0.21
N GLY A 56 -2.71 2.29 -1.09
CA GLY A 56 -2.59 3.00 -2.36
C GLY A 56 -2.44 4.51 -2.23
N TYR A 57 -3.36 5.24 -2.84
CA TYR A 57 -3.33 6.71 -2.85
C TYR A 57 -3.98 7.37 -1.64
N ALA A 58 -4.52 6.59 -0.70
CA ALA A 58 -5.18 7.14 0.48
C ALA A 58 -4.24 8.09 1.24
N LYS A 59 -4.79 9.19 1.73
CA LYS A 59 -4.04 10.20 2.46
C LYS A 59 -4.27 10.05 3.97
N PRO A 60 -3.26 10.38 4.79
CA PRO A 60 -3.46 10.36 6.24
C PRO A 60 -4.45 11.44 6.64
N VAL A 61 -5.20 11.17 7.72
CA VAL A 61 -6.07 12.19 8.30
C VAL A 61 -5.24 13.26 8.97
N SER A 62 -5.86 14.42 9.23
CA SER A 62 -5.22 15.52 9.95
C SER A 62 -4.65 15.02 11.28
N GLY A 63 -3.41 15.40 11.58
CA GLY A 63 -2.71 14.98 12.81
C GLY A 63 -1.96 13.66 12.67
N MET A 64 -1.96 13.05 11.50
CA MET A 64 -1.21 11.81 11.23
C MET A 64 -0.27 12.00 10.05
N THR A 65 0.81 11.23 10.03
CA THR A 65 1.81 11.27 8.96
C THR A 65 2.06 9.87 8.42
N ALA A 66 2.03 9.73 7.10
CA ALA A 66 2.37 8.47 6.42
C ALA A 66 3.89 8.29 6.42
N ILE A 67 4.34 7.07 6.68
CA ILE A 67 5.75 6.72 6.74
C ILE A 67 6.10 5.90 5.49
N GLY A 68 7.23 6.22 4.88
CA GLY A 68 7.73 5.50 3.70
C GLY A 68 7.21 6.05 2.39
N ASP A 69 7.81 5.57 1.31
CA ASP A 69 7.45 5.98 -0.04
C ASP A 69 6.18 5.29 -0.52
N ASN A 70 5.47 5.95 -1.42
CA ASN A 70 4.31 5.35 -2.08
C ASN A 70 4.68 5.00 -3.53
N LYS A 71 4.83 3.72 -3.81
CA LYS A 71 5.15 3.23 -5.15
C LYS A 71 3.92 2.84 -5.95
N THR A 72 2.72 3.07 -5.41
CA THR A 72 1.47 2.74 -6.10
C THR A 72 1.41 3.43 -7.45
N ASP A 73 1.23 2.65 -8.50
CA ASP A 73 1.12 3.14 -9.87
C ASP A 73 -0.09 2.54 -10.60
N ILE A 74 -1.05 2.03 -9.85
CA ILE A 74 -2.30 1.51 -10.37
C ILE A 74 -3.25 2.68 -10.62
N ASP A 75 -3.94 2.68 -11.76
CA ASP A 75 -4.96 3.68 -12.04
C ASP A 75 -6.06 3.61 -10.98
N LYS A 76 -6.47 4.77 -10.47
CA LYS A 76 -7.45 4.86 -9.39
C LYS A 76 -8.77 4.15 -9.70
N MET A 77 -9.14 4.07 -10.97
CA MET A 77 -10.38 3.41 -11.39
C MET A 77 -10.41 1.91 -11.07
N TYR A 78 -9.24 1.30 -10.84
CA TYR A 78 -9.14 -0.12 -10.50
C TYR A 78 -9.01 -0.37 -9.00
N LEU A 79 -9.07 0.68 -8.18
CA LEU A 79 -8.91 0.58 -6.74
C LEU A 79 -10.22 0.86 -6.00
N PRO A 80 -10.45 0.18 -4.85
CA PRO A 80 -11.60 0.54 -4.01
C PRO A 80 -11.42 1.94 -3.43
N SER A 81 -12.51 2.54 -2.97
CA SER A 81 -12.49 3.92 -2.48
C SER A 81 -11.53 4.15 -1.32
N GLU A 82 -11.35 3.17 -0.43
CA GLU A 82 -10.42 3.27 0.68
C GLU A 82 -8.96 3.32 0.26
N CYS A 83 -8.66 3.02 -1.00
CA CYS A 83 -7.31 3.12 -1.56
C CYS A 83 -7.12 4.36 -2.43
N VAL A 84 -8.13 5.23 -2.53
CA VAL A 84 -8.09 6.43 -3.39
C VAL A 84 -8.08 7.71 -2.56
N TYR A 85 -8.80 7.73 -1.44
CA TYR A 85 -8.96 8.94 -0.61
C TYR A 85 -8.21 8.89 0.70
#